data_425d792368b0e5a3c92a6fd44067c0e9
#
_entry.id   425d792368b0e5a3c92a6fd44067c0e9
#
_cell.length_a   1.000
_cell.length_b   1.000
_cell.length_c   1.000
_cell.angle_alpha   90.00
_cell.angle_beta   90.00
_cell.angle_gamma   90.00
#
_symmetry.space_group_name_H-M   'P 1'
#
loop_
_entity.id
_entity.type
_entity.pdbx_description
1 polymer ?
#
loop_
_entity_poly.entity_id
_entity_poly.type
_entity_poly.pdbx_seq_one_letter_code
_entity_poly.pdbx_strand_id
1 'polypeptide(L)'
;MLTVKIQAEKADLSPSSRPARSHDKHPKVTVLSVSLGPPEQARIYMELELMLAHTANTFLMSQFSHGRMTMDSIKKTVDTWKAIGRPTVLEFMYDQATQRDLIAANQQNLRFYGEKASDGVRINATLYSWRQVASFMTLRTFCDADTVILKLLFDIEQVLNLLGAREPLLLRLHQIRASAIETMRVARAND
;
A
#
# COMPACT_ATOMS: atom_id res chain seq x y z
N MET A 1 17.92 38.80 22.68
CA MET A 1 19.19 38.10 22.82
C MET A 1 19.30 37.54 24.21
N LEU A 2 19.05 36.28 24.41
CA LEU A 2 19.18 35.56 25.66
C LEU A 2 20.06 34.33 25.40
N THR A 3 21.30 34.43 25.92
CA THR A 3 22.31 33.37 25.78
C THR A 3 22.19 32.46 26.99
N VAL A 4 21.83 31.19 26.78
CA VAL A 4 21.83 30.18 27.86
C VAL A 4 23.16 29.44 27.79
N LYS A 5 23.97 29.57 28.85
CA LYS A 5 25.19 28.78 29.09
C LYS A 5 24.80 27.48 29.80
N ILE A 6 25.08 26.32 29.17
CA ILE A 6 25.01 25.03 29.83
C ILE A 6 26.41 24.66 30.31
N GLN A 7 26.58 24.53 31.62
CA GLN A 7 27.79 23.99 32.24
C GLN A 7 27.76 22.47 32.17
N ALA A 8 28.82 21.89 31.60
CA ALA A 8 29.06 20.45 31.64
C ALA A 8 29.83 20.09 32.91
N GLU A 9 29.21 19.26 33.71
CA GLU A 9 29.80 18.66 34.91
C GLU A 9 30.64 17.44 34.51
N LYS A 10 31.94 17.48 34.87
CA LYS A 10 32.87 16.37 34.62
C LYS A 10 32.70 15.33 35.73
N ALA A 11 32.23 14.14 35.37
CA ALA A 11 32.33 12.95 36.21
C ALA A 11 33.57 12.15 35.79
N ASP A 12 34.48 12.05 36.73
CA ASP A 12 35.74 11.31 36.69
C ASP A 12 35.41 9.81 36.96
N LEU A 13 35.65 8.91 35.99
CA LEU A 13 35.55 7.47 36.19
C LEU A 13 36.72 6.77 35.55
N SER A 14 37.52 6.14 36.39
CA SER A 14 38.73 5.33 36.12
C SER A 14 38.55 4.24 35.08
N PRO A 15 39.60 3.85 34.34
CA PRO A 15 39.53 2.90 33.27
C PRO A 15 39.51 1.44 33.78
N SER A 16 38.35 0.75 33.61
CA SER A 16 38.26 -0.68 33.72
C SER A 16 38.61 -1.30 32.36
N SER A 17 39.73 -2.02 32.32
CA SER A 17 40.21 -2.75 31.15
C SER A 17 39.24 -3.91 30.79
N ARG A 18 38.45 -3.74 29.68
CA ARG A 18 37.75 -4.81 29.01
C ARG A 18 38.43 -5.11 27.68
N PRO A 19 38.59 -6.42 27.32
CA PRO A 19 39.24 -6.83 26.08
C PRO A 19 38.41 -6.35 24.88
N ALA A 20 39.07 -5.74 23.91
CA ALA A 20 38.51 -5.29 22.64
C ALA A 20 37.88 -6.48 21.88
N ARG A 21 36.55 -6.56 21.85
CA ARG A 21 35.85 -7.39 20.87
C ARG A 21 35.82 -6.59 19.56
N SER A 22 36.68 -7.00 18.63
CA SER A 22 36.61 -6.58 17.23
C SER A 22 35.30 -7.12 16.61
N HIS A 23 34.25 -6.32 16.59
CA HIS A 23 33.09 -6.53 15.80
C HIS A 23 33.10 -5.56 14.59
N ASP A 24 34.02 -5.81 13.66
CA ASP A 24 33.89 -5.33 12.30
C ASP A 24 32.75 -6.10 11.61
N LYS A 25 31.53 -5.82 12.03
CA LYS A 25 30.36 -6.10 11.22
C LYS A 25 30.08 -4.85 10.41
N HIS A 26 30.79 -4.68 9.30
CA HIS A 26 30.32 -3.80 8.25
C HIS A 26 28.88 -4.22 7.93
N PRO A 27 27.89 -3.30 8.00
CA PRO A 27 26.54 -3.63 7.57
C PRO A 27 26.66 -4.09 6.10
N LYS A 28 26.26 -5.33 5.81
CA LYS A 28 26.13 -5.80 4.44
C LYS A 28 25.13 -4.86 3.77
N VAL A 29 25.62 -3.99 2.91
CA VAL A 29 24.78 -3.16 2.05
C VAL A 29 24.06 -4.14 1.14
N THR A 30 22.78 -4.37 1.43
CA THR A 30 21.93 -5.18 0.56
C THR A 30 21.67 -4.33 -0.68
N VAL A 31 22.35 -4.64 -1.76
CA VAL A 31 22.07 -4.01 -3.06
C VAL A 31 20.66 -4.46 -3.47
N LEU A 32 19.75 -3.50 -3.57
CA LEU A 32 18.39 -3.76 -4.03
C LEU A 32 18.43 -3.90 -5.56
N SER A 33 17.99 -5.06 -6.06
CA SER A 33 17.88 -5.29 -7.50
C SER A 33 16.70 -4.51 -8.07
N VAL A 34 16.93 -3.79 -9.17
CA VAL A 34 15.92 -3.07 -9.96
C VAL A 34 16.00 -3.60 -11.38
N SER A 35 15.22 -4.62 -11.69
CA SER A 35 15.24 -5.32 -12.98
C SER A 35 14.19 -4.81 -13.96
N LEU A 36 13.13 -4.16 -13.44
CA LEU A 36 12.07 -3.57 -14.28
C LEU A 36 12.40 -2.11 -14.56
N GLY A 37 12.44 -1.73 -15.84
CA GLY A 37 12.65 -0.35 -16.25
C GLY A 37 11.46 0.57 -15.93
N PRO A 38 11.66 1.91 -15.99
CA PRO A 38 10.58 2.86 -15.68
C PRO A 38 9.30 2.67 -16.50
N PRO A 39 9.34 2.35 -17.82
CA PRO A 39 8.12 2.11 -18.60
C PRO A 39 7.32 0.88 -18.12
N GLU A 40 8.01 -0.20 -17.78
CA GLU A 40 7.38 -1.42 -17.26
C GLU A 40 6.73 -1.16 -15.91
N GLN A 41 7.42 -0.49 -14.99
CA GLN A 41 6.88 -0.12 -13.70
C GLN A 41 5.67 0.81 -13.82
N ALA A 42 5.73 1.82 -14.69
CA ALA A 42 4.63 2.73 -14.96
C ALA A 42 3.38 1.99 -15.47
N ARG A 43 3.55 1.03 -16.39
CA ARG A 43 2.46 0.20 -16.89
C ARG A 43 1.85 -0.66 -15.79
N ILE A 44 2.68 -1.31 -14.98
CA ILE A 44 2.21 -2.12 -13.85
C ILE A 44 1.38 -1.26 -12.89
N TYR A 45 1.88 -0.11 -12.47
CA TYR A 45 1.17 0.78 -11.54
C TYR A 45 -0.17 1.25 -12.10
N MET A 46 -0.21 1.64 -13.37
CA MET A 46 -1.46 2.07 -14.02
C MET A 46 -2.50 0.95 -14.03
N GLU A 47 -2.11 -0.26 -14.43
CA GLU A 47 -3.02 -1.42 -14.46
C GLU A 47 -3.54 -1.74 -13.05
N LEU A 48 -2.67 -1.76 -12.06
CA LEU A 48 -3.04 -2.05 -10.67
C LEU A 48 -3.96 -0.98 -10.07
N GLU A 49 -3.72 0.29 -10.37
CA GLU A 49 -4.58 1.39 -9.91
C GLU A 49 -5.98 1.27 -10.48
N LEU A 50 -6.11 0.99 -11.77
CA LEU A 50 -7.41 0.77 -12.41
C LEU A 50 -8.14 -0.44 -11.85
N MET A 51 -7.44 -1.55 -11.60
CA MET A 51 -8.02 -2.73 -11.00
C MET A 51 -8.60 -2.44 -9.61
N LEU A 52 -7.85 -1.72 -8.77
CA LEU A 52 -8.30 -1.35 -7.43
C LEU A 52 -9.49 -0.39 -7.48
N ALA A 53 -9.39 0.69 -8.25
CA ALA A 53 -10.44 1.71 -8.34
C ALA A 53 -11.77 1.11 -8.83
N HIS A 54 -11.75 0.29 -9.88
CA HIS A 54 -12.94 -0.35 -10.40
C HIS A 54 -13.53 -1.41 -9.44
N THR A 55 -12.67 -2.22 -8.82
CA THR A 55 -13.15 -3.23 -7.87
C THR A 55 -13.77 -2.56 -6.65
N ALA A 56 -13.13 -1.52 -6.10
CA ALA A 56 -13.65 -0.77 -4.97
C ALA A 56 -14.97 -0.06 -5.31
N ASN A 57 -15.09 0.55 -6.50
CA ASN A 57 -16.35 1.13 -6.96
C ASN A 57 -17.46 0.08 -7.02
N THR A 58 -17.21 -1.05 -7.67
CA THR A 58 -18.18 -2.15 -7.79
C THR A 58 -18.60 -2.68 -6.42
N PHE A 59 -17.63 -2.85 -5.51
CA PHE A 59 -17.89 -3.26 -4.13
C PHE A 59 -18.79 -2.25 -3.41
N LEU A 60 -18.41 -0.96 -3.41
CA LEU A 60 -19.17 0.11 -2.75
C LEU A 60 -20.58 0.24 -3.30
N MET A 61 -20.77 0.17 -4.64
CA MET A 61 -22.08 0.17 -5.26
C MET A 61 -22.94 -1.00 -4.79
N SER A 62 -22.37 -2.20 -4.74
CA SER A 62 -23.07 -3.37 -4.21
C SER A 62 -23.44 -3.21 -2.73
N GLN A 63 -22.54 -2.72 -1.89
CA GLN A 63 -22.84 -2.50 -0.46
C GLN A 63 -23.90 -1.43 -0.27
N PHE A 64 -23.85 -0.35 -1.05
CA PHE A 64 -24.83 0.73 -1.02
C PHE A 64 -26.22 0.24 -1.43
N SER A 65 -26.34 -0.51 -2.52
CA SER A 65 -27.63 -1.05 -2.99
C SER A 65 -28.27 -2.02 -2.01
N HIS A 66 -27.48 -2.66 -1.14
CA HIS A 66 -27.96 -3.52 -0.06
C HIS A 66 -28.18 -2.77 1.27
N GLY A 67 -28.10 -1.44 1.29
CA GLY A 67 -28.32 -0.63 2.49
C GLY A 67 -27.29 -0.81 3.60
N ARG A 68 -26.07 -1.25 3.27
CA ARG A 68 -25.00 -1.52 4.25
C ARG A 68 -24.09 -0.33 4.51
N MET A 69 -24.31 0.79 3.84
CA MET A 69 -23.56 2.02 4.03
C MET A 69 -24.41 3.09 4.69
N THR A 70 -23.83 3.84 5.61
CA THR A 70 -24.54 4.94 6.28
C THR A 70 -24.52 6.19 5.39
N MET A 71 -25.65 6.88 5.31
CA MET A 71 -25.74 8.13 4.55
C MET A 71 -24.79 9.22 5.08
N ASP A 72 -24.53 9.22 6.39
CA ASP A 72 -23.61 10.17 7.02
C ASP A 72 -22.17 9.97 6.54
N SER A 73 -21.72 8.70 6.41
CA SER A 73 -20.37 8.41 5.90
C SER A 73 -20.23 8.83 4.43
N ILE A 74 -21.25 8.58 3.61
CA ILE A 74 -21.28 9.00 2.20
C ILE A 74 -21.22 10.52 2.12
N LYS A 75 -22.11 11.21 2.85
CA LYS A 75 -22.15 12.68 2.87
C LYS A 75 -20.82 13.26 3.30
N LYS A 76 -20.23 12.76 4.40
CA LYS A 76 -18.90 13.19 4.87
C LYS A 76 -17.83 13.03 3.80
N THR A 77 -17.83 11.90 3.06
CA THR A 77 -16.89 11.65 1.97
C THR A 77 -17.08 12.67 0.83
N VAL A 78 -18.33 12.90 0.39
CA VAL A 78 -18.67 13.89 -0.65
C VAL A 78 -18.23 15.29 -0.23
N ASP A 79 -18.52 15.70 1.00
CA ASP A 79 -18.17 17.02 1.51
C ASP A 79 -16.66 17.22 1.60
N THR A 80 -15.92 16.21 2.09
CA THR A 80 -14.45 16.22 2.14
C THR A 80 -13.86 16.30 0.73
N TRP A 81 -14.37 15.52 -0.22
CA TRP A 81 -13.94 15.51 -1.61
C TRP A 81 -14.12 16.88 -2.29
N LYS A 82 -15.27 17.52 -2.07
CA LYS A 82 -15.55 18.88 -2.56
C LYS A 82 -14.64 19.93 -1.90
N ALA A 83 -14.42 19.82 -0.59
CA ALA A 83 -13.59 20.77 0.16
C ALA A 83 -12.15 20.85 -0.33
N ILE A 84 -11.60 19.76 -0.90
CA ILE A 84 -10.28 19.75 -1.53
C ILE A 84 -10.29 20.12 -3.02
N GLY A 85 -11.40 20.67 -3.51
CA GLY A 85 -11.51 21.17 -4.89
C GLY A 85 -11.61 20.10 -5.97
N ARG A 86 -11.98 18.87 -5.62
CA ARG A 86 -12.11 17.78 -6.59
C ARG A 86 -13.46 17.82 -7.32
N PRO A 87 -13.51 17.44 -8.61
CA PRO A 87 -14.74 17.41 -9.37
C PRO A 87 -15.70 16.35 -8.83
N THR A 88 -16.98 16.49 -9.12
CA THR A 88 -17.98 15.45 -8.83
C THR A 88 -17.64 14.19 -9.61
N VAL A 89 -17.63 13.05 -8.92
CA VAL A 89 -17.41 11.73 -9.51
C VAL A 89 -18.73 11.00 -9.73
N LEU A 90 -18.74 10.07 -10.67
CA LEU A 90 -19.85 9.14 -10.86
C LEU A 90 -19.73 8.02 -9.82
N GLU A 91 -20.89 7.62 -9.25
CA GLU A 91 -20.93 6.53 -8.26
C GLU A 91 -19.92 6.76 -7.11
N PHE A 92 -19.02 5.79 -6.88
CA PHE A 92 -17.94 5.85 -5.89
C PHE A 92 -16.55 5.85 -6.56
N MET A 93 -16.42 6.39 -7.78
CA MET A 93 -15.17 6.48 -8.54
C MET A 93 -14.20 7.54 -7.97
N TYR A 94 -13.99 7.53 -6.66
CA TYR A 94 -12.98 8.31 -5.97
C TYR A 94 -11.59 7.73 -6.19
N ASP A 95 -10.56 8.43 -5.73
CA ASP A 95 -9.23 7.84 -5.63
C ASP A 95 -9.19 6.70 -4.59
N GLN A 96 -8.14 5.88 -4.66
CA GLN A 96 -7.98 4.69 -3.81
C GLN A 96 -8.04 5.02 -2.31
N ALA A 97 -7.45 6.16 -1.89
CA ALA A 97 -7.42 6.54 -0.49
C ALA A 97 -8.83 6.86 0.02
N THR A 98 -9.59 7.63 -0.75
CA THR A 98 -10.99 8.00 -0.44
C THR A 98 -11.91 6.77 -0.43
N GLN A 99 -11.78 5.88 -1.44
CA GLN A 99 -12.56 4.64 -1.49
C GLN A 99 -12.26 3.74 -0.28
N ARG A 100 -10.99 3.56 0.06
CA ARG A 100 -10.55 2.79 1.22
C ARG A 100 -11.10 3.38 2.53
N ASP A 101 -11.03 4.71 2.69
CA ASP A 101 -11.51 5.38 3.89
C ASP A 101 -13.03 5.25 4.07
N LEU A 102 -13.77 5.32 2.97
CA LEU A 102 -15.22 5.10 2.98
C LEU A 102 -15.55 3.64 3.36
N ILE A 103 -14.80 2.66 2.85
CA ILE A 103 -14.92 1.25 3.22
C ILE A 103 -14.59 1.07 4.71
N ALA A 104 -13.48 1.63 5.19
CA ALA A 104 -13.08 1.53 6.59
C ALA A 104 -14.11 2.14 7.55
N ALA A 105 -14.70 3.28 7.18
CA ALA A 105 -15.74 3.94 7.97
C ALA A 105 -17.02 3.13 8.12
N ASN A 106 -17.32 2.22 7.19
CA ASN A 106 -18.51 1.37 7.20
C ASN A 106 -18.21 -0.10 7.50
N GLN A 107 -16.95 -0.44 7.80
CA GLN A 107 -16.44 -1.82 7.85
C GLN A 107 -17.34 -2.81 8.61
N GLN A 108 -17.93 -2.40 9.72
CA GLN A 108 -18.77 -3.28 10.56
C GLN A 108 -20.07 -3.71 9.89
N ASN A 109 -20.56 -2.93 8.91
CA ASN A 109 -21.81 -3.19 8.22
C ASN A 109 -21.60 -3.84 6.85
N LEU A 110 -20.36 -3.78 6.33
CA LEU A 110 -20.05 -4.27 5.00
C LEU A 110 -19.86 -5.79 4.98
N ARG A 111 -20.27 -6.41 3.88
CA ARG A 111 -20.01 -7.83 3.64
C ARG A 111 -18.80 -7.98 2.72
N PHE A 112 -17.70 -8.44 3.29
CA PHE A 112 -16.47 -8.75 2.58
C PHE A 112 -16.51 -10.14 1.96
N TYR A 113 -15.49 -10.46 1.16
CA TYR A 113 -15.36 -11.71 0.41
C TYR A 113 -14.05 -12.44 0.74
N GLY A 114 -13.95 -13.70 0.28
CA GLY A 114 -12.78 -14.55 0.47
C GLY A 114 -12.60 -15.06 1.90
N GLU A 115 -11.47 -15.74 2.13
CA GLU A 115 -11.16 -16.42 3.40
C GLU A 115 -11.05 -15.49 4.62
N LYS A 116 -10.80 -14.19 4.36
CA LYS A 116 -10.63 -13.17 5.41
C LYS A 116 -11.93 -12.49 5.81
N ALA A 117 -13.03 -12.78 5.13
CA ALA A 117 -14.29 -12.04 5.24
C ALA A 117 -14.93 -12.07 6.64
N SER A 118 -14.66 -13.11 7.43
CA SER A 118 -15.17 -13.27 8.79
C SER A 118 -14.22 -12.84 9.92
N ASP A 119 -12.98 -12.44 9.56
CA ASP A 119 -11.95 -12.09 10.54
C ASP A 119 -11.66 -10.57 10.50
N GLY A 120 -12.20 -9.86 11.47
CA GLY A 120 -12.04 -8.41 11.59
C GLY A 120 -10.58 -7.95 11.69
N VAL A 121 -9.69 -8.75 12.29
CA VAL A 121 -8.26 -8.44 12.39
C VAL A 121 -7.61 -8.52 11.01
N ARG A 122 -7.92 -9.56 10.25
CA ARG A 122 -7.41 -9.73 8.88
C ARG A 122 -7.96 -8.70 7.91
N ILE A 123 -9.24 -8.32 8.05
CA ILE A 123 -9.83 -7.21 7.28
C ILE A 123 -9.07 -5.92 7.57
N ASN A 124 -8.87 -5.56 8.84
CA ASN A 124 -8.11 -4.36 9.22
C ASN A 124 -6.68 -4.37 8.69
N ALA A 125 -5.98 -5.50 8.80
CA ALA A 125 -4.64 -5.65 8.26
C ALA A 125 -4.59 -5.43 6.73
N THR A 126 -5.58 -5.98 6.00
CA THR A 126 -5.68 -5.80 4.54
C THR A 126 -5.99 -4.34 4.16
N LEU A 127 -6.91 -3.68 4.86
CA LEU A 127 -7.20 -2.26 4.66
C LEU A 127 -6.01 -1.36 5.02
N TYR A 128 -5.21 -1.74 6.02
CA TYR A 128 -3.95 -1.06 6.33
C TYR A 128 -2.90 -1.25 5.23
N SER A 129 -2.72 -2.48 4.72
CA SER A 129 -1.84 -2.73 3.57
C SER A 129 -2.28 -1.91 2.35
N TRP A 130 -3.57 -1.81 2.08
CA TRP A 130 -4.09 -0.96 1.01
C TRP A 130 -3.73 0.52 1.21
N ARG A 131 -3.76 1.02 2.44
CA ARG A 131 -3.29 2.39 2.73
C ARG A 131 -1.85 2.59 2.32
N GLN A 132 -0.98 1.60 2.62
CA GLN A 132 0.43 1.65 2.21
C GLN A 132 0.57 1.62 0.69
N VAL A 133 -0.19 0.77 0.01
CA VAL A 133 -0.26 0.69 -1.46
C VAL A 133 -0.66 2.05 -2.06
N ALA A 134 -1.72 2.67 -1.57
CA ALA A 134 -2.19 3.97 -2.06
C ALA A 134 -1.13 5.07 -1.89
N SER A 135 -0.47 5.12 -0.71
CA SER A 135 0.62 6.06 -0.45
C SER A 135 1.81 5.83 -1.38
N PHE A 136 2.18 4.57 -1.56
CA PHE A 136 3.30 4.20 -2.42
C PHE A 136 3.03 4.57 -3.90
N MET A 137 1.82 4.28 -4.40
CA MET A 137 1.42 4.63 -5.76
C MET A 137 1.32 6.14 -6.01
N THR A 138 1.12 6.94 -4.97
CA THR A 138 1.12 8.40 -5.08
C THR A 138 2.52 8.97 -5.31
N LEU A 139 3.56 8.37 -4.72
CA LEU A 139 4.95 8.85 -4.81
C LEU A 139 5.66 8.48 -6.12
N ARG A 140 5.31 7.40 -6.75
CA ARG A 140 5.78 6.84 -8.05
C ARG A 140 7.15 7.31 -8.51
N THR A 141 8.20 6.59 -8.12
CA THR A 141 9.57 6.89 -8.58
C THR A 141 9.95 6.14 -9.85
N PHE A 142 9.23 5.06 -10.19
CA PHE A 142 9.50 4.14 -11.31
C PHE A 142 10.91 3.55 -11.32
N CYS A 143 11.56 3.51 -10.17
CA CYS A 143 12.86 2.87 -9.95
C CYS A 143 12.83 1.99 -8.69
N ASP A 144 11.68 1.39 -8.41
CA ASP A 144 11.46 0.58 -7.23
C ASP A 144 12.12 -0.78 -7.37
N ALA A 145 12.61 -1.30 -6.24
CA ALA A 145 13.25 -2.61 -6.21
C ALA A 145 12.26 -3.73 -6.53
N ASP A 146 12.76 -4.81 -7.12
CA ASP A 146 11.99 -6.01 -7.48
C ASP A 146 11.13 -6.52 -6.32
N THR A 147 11.69 -6.54 -5.11
CA THR A 147 11.00 -6.98 -3.89
C THR A 147 9.81 -6.09 -3.53
N VAL A 148 9.92 -4.79 -3.80
CA VAL A 148 8.84 -3.81 -3.57
C VAL A 148 7.70 -4.05 -4.56
N ILE A 149 8.02 -4.25 -5.84
CA ILE A 149 7.02 -4.55 -6.88
C ILE A 149 6.28 -5.87 -6.57
N LEU A 150 7.02 -6.92 -6.19
CA LEU A 150 6.41 -8.21 -5.84
C LEU A 150 5.51 -8.12 -4.60
N LYS A 151 5.94 -7.35 -3.59
CA LYS A 151 5.11 -7.08 -2.41
C LYS A 151 3.85 -6.32 -2.78
N LEU A 152 3.95 -5.29 -3.63
CA LEU A 152 2.82 -4.50 -4.11
C LEU A 152 1.79 -5.40 -4.81
N LEU A 153 2.22 -6.26 -5.73
CA LEU A 153 1.36 -7.22 -6.43
C LEU A 153 0.66 -8.17 -5.45
N PHE A 154 1.36 -8.63 -4.42
CA PHE A 154 0.78 -9.48 -3.38
C PHE A 154 -0.27 -8.73 -2.55
N ASP A 155 0.05 -7.53 -2.06
CA ASP A 155 -0.86 -6.75 -1.22
C ASP A 155 -2.15 -6.39 -1.99
N ILE A 156 -2.04 -6.05 -3.27
CA ILE A 156 -3.18 -5.75 -4.14
C ILE A 156 -4.06 -6.98 -4.35
N GLU A 157 -3.48 -8.15 -4.55
CA GLU A 157 -4.24 -9.40 -4.64
C GLU A 157 -5.08 -9.65 -3.39
N GLN A 158 -4.52 -9.37 -2.20
CA GLN A 158 -5.26 -9.51 -0.96
C GLN A 158 -6.45 -8.53 -0.88
N VAL A 159 -6.26 -7.29 -1.34
CA VAL A 159 -7.34 -6.29 -1.39
C VAL A 159 -8.42 -6.69 -2.39
N LEU A 160 -8.03 -7.10 -3.60
CA LEU A 160 -8.96 -7.51 -4.65
C LEU A 160 -9.82 -8.71 -4.21
N ASN A 161 -9.21 -9.70 -3.57
CA ASN A 161 -9.92 -10.85 -3.02
C ASN A 161 -10.89 -10.42 -1.91
N LEU A 162 -10.49 -9.53 -1.00
CA LEU A 162 -11.32 -9.01 0.08
C LEU A 162 -12.55 -8.26 -0.45
N LEU A 163 -12.40 -7.52 -1.54
CA LEU A 163 -13.47 -6.77 -2.19
C LEU A 163 -14.29 -7.60 -3.18
N GLY A 164 -13.96 -8.87 -3.39
CA GLY A 164 -14.71 -9.77 -4.29
C GLY A 164 -14.46 -9.48 -5.77
N ALA A 165 -13.22 -9.20 -6.14
CA ALA A 165 -12.84 -9.07 -7.54
C ALA A 165 -13.25 -10.30 -8.36
N ARG A 166 -13.70 -10.07 -9.59
CA ARG A 166 -14.08 -11.15 -10.51
C ARG A 166 -12.86 -11.93 -10.99
N GLU A 167 -13.05 -13.22 -11.26
CA GLU A 167 -11.99 -14.12 -11.71
C GLU A 167 -11.15 -13.59 -12.90
N PRO A 168 -11.73 -13.00 -13.97
CA PRO A 168 -10.94 -12.47 -15.09
C PRO A 168 -9.94 -11.37 -14.65
N LEU A 169 -10.30 -10.58 -13.63
CA LEU A 169 -9.42 -9.53 -13.10
C LEU A 169 -8.26 -10.12 -12.30
N LEU A 170 -8.53 -11.13 -11.46
CA LEU A 170 -7.50 -11.86 -10.73
C LEU A 170 -6.55 -12.60 -11.68
N LEU A 171 -7.08 -13.21 -12.74
CA LEU A 171 -6.26 -13.83 -13.78
C LEU A 171 -5.34 -12.81 -14.46
N ARG A 172 -5.85 -11.60 -14.76
CA ARG A 172 -5.02 -10.52 -15.31
C ARG A 172 -3.91 -10.12 -14.36
N LEU A 173 -4.19 -10.00 -13.04
CA LEU A 173 -3.17 -9.71 -12.04
C LEU A 173 -2.07 -10.79 -11.99
N HIS A 174 -2.47 -12.07 -12.09
CA HIS A 174 -1.51 -13.17 -12.13
C HIS A 174 -0.64 -13.14 -13.40
N GLN A 175 -1.19 -12.74 -14.55
CA GLN A 175 -0.42 -12.53 -15.78
C GLN A 175 0.62 -11.40 -15.62
N ILE A 176 0.24 -10.27 -15.01
CA ILE A 176 1.15 -9.16 -14.73
C ILE A 176 2.28 -9.64 -13.82
N ARG A 177 1.96 -10.37 -12.74
CA ARG A 177 2.93 -10.94 -11.82
C ARG A 177 3.89 -11.89 -12.51
N ALA A 178 3.38 -12.83 -13.32
CA ALA A 178 4.19 -13.79 -14.06
C ALA A 178 5.15 -13.09 -15.03
N SER A 179 4.67 -12.09 -15.78
CA SER A 179 5.49 -11.29 -16.69
C SER A 179 6.58 -10.52 -15.95
N ALA A 180 6.26 -9.90 -14.81
CA ALA A 180 7.24 -9.17 -13.99
C ALA A 180 8.35 -10.12 -13.47
N ILE A 181 7.96 -11.29 -12.92
CA ILE A 181 8.91 -12.30 -12.42
C ILE A 181 9.82 -12.78 -13.54
N GLU A 182 9.29 -13.04 -14.73
CA GLU A 182 10.11 -13.49 -15.86
C GLU A 182 11.12 -12.43 -16.31
N THR A 183 10.70 -11.17 -16.39
CA THR A 183 11.62 -10.05 -16.69
C THR A 183 12.73 -9.95 -15.64
N MET A 184 12.38 -10.04 -14.36
CA MET A 184 13.35 -10.02 -13.26
C MET A 184 14.32 -11.20 -13.32
N ARG A 185 13.84 -12.39 -13.72
CA ARG A 185 14.66 -13.60 -13.87
C ARG A 185 15.68 -13.44 -15.01
N VAL A 186 15.22 -12.92 -16.16
CA VAL A 186 16.08 -12.70 -17.32
C VAL A 186 17.15 -11.65 -17.04
N ALA A 187 16.81 -10.54 -16.38
CA ALA A 187 17.75 -9.51 -15.99
C ALA A 187 18.87 -10.06 -15.11
N ARG A 188 18.53 -10.84 -14.08
CA ARG A 188 19.52 -11.47 -13.18
C ARG A 188 20.39 -12.54 -13.82
N ALA A 189 19.96 -13.14 -14.93
CA ALA A 189 20.77 -14.12 -15.65
C ALA A 189 21.80 -13.46 -16.57
N ASN A 190 21.63 -12.15 -16.84
CA ASN A 190 22.51 -11.37 -17.71
C ASN A 190 23.52 -10.50 -16.92
N ASP A 191 23.39 -10.41 -15.59
CA ASP A 191 24.31 -9.76 -14.65
C ASP A 191 25.39 -10.76 -14.15
#